data_28e93c5aabf608441f12c3255bf260fb
#
_entry.id   28e93c5aabf608441f12c3255bf260fb
#
_cell.length_a   1.000
_cell.length_b   1.000
_cell.length_c   1.000
_cell.angle_alpha   90.00
_cell.angle_beta   90.00
_cell.angle_gamma   90.00
#
_symmetry.space_group_name_H-M   'P 1'
#
loop_
_entity.id
_entity.type
_entity.pdbx_description
1 polymer ?
#
loop_
_entity_poly.entity_id
_entity_poly.type
_entity_poly.pdbx_seq_one_letter_code
_entity_poly.pdbx_strand_id
1 'polypeptide(L)'
;MLGLLGMCGCSSQTFVSEQQTETVLTQEETGWEFQDGTYQMEVELLGGSGRASVTSPAEVEIKDGKAVATLEWSSPNYDYMLVDGEKYLPVNTEGNSVFQIPVEAFDQDIAVIADTVAMSTPHEIEYTLNFHAGENGQNAAKADTTGQEDADGAEKGQQTAAVEENPAKTAAAPLTYDHSMELSYAENFAVDYYEGGYKLLTTRLNGDRILIVPKHQQAPEDAETLVSPSAEGEPGKLIVLQEPVKNLYLVASSVMDMFAQLDSMDAISMCGLKEEDWYIPAAKQAMKDGTLLYAGKYSQPDYELLLSQNCSMAIENSMIYHTPEVMEKLDEFGIPTLVEYSSYEEHPLGRVEWVRFFGALLDQEEKADQLFEKQKEALKRVEAEESTGKTVAFFYITSNGLVQVRQSTDYIPKMIELAGGKYVFENLGDPDSRRSTVNLQLEDFYDGAQDADFLVYNTTIDRQVQTLEDLLKKCSLLKDFKAVKNHQVWCTTEDMYQQSMSAGNLIEDFHRMLTGDDEETRYLYRLE
;
A
#
# COMPACT_ATOMS: atom_id res chain seq x y z
N MET A 1 9.79 -37.73 -71.34
CA MET A 1 9.42 -36.86 -72.47
C MET A 1 9.77 -35.45 -72.01
N LEU A 2 10.86 -35.01 -72.57
CA LEU A 2 11.05 -33.88 -73.51
C LEU A 2 10.68 -32.53 -72.79
N GLY A 3 11.51 -31.56 -72.75
CA GLY A 3 12.75 -31.15 -73.44
C GLY A 3 12.93 -29.69 -73.06
N LEU A 4 14.06 -29.37 -72.75
CA LEU A 4 15.14 -28.71 -73.50
C LEU A 4 15.00 -27.22 -73.76
N LEU A 5 16.06 -26.59 -73.30
CA LEU A 5 17.00 -25.63 -73.97
C LEU A 5 16.47 -24.16 -73.93
N GLY A 6 17.29 -23.14 -73.67
CA GLY A 6 18.73 -23.05 -73.61
C GLY A 6 19.22 -21.63 -73.74
N MET A 7 20.41 -21.46 -73.30
CA MET A 7 21.49 -20.58 -73.80
C MET A 7 21.42 -19.08 -73.67
N CYS A 8 22.28 -18.51 -72.91
CA CYS A 8 23.70 -18.10 -73.17
C CYS A 8 23.82 -16.67 -73.69
N GLY A 9 24.66 -15.91 -73.06
CA GLY A 9 25.18 -14.64 -73.52
C GLY A 9 26.16 -14.03 -72.51
N CYS A 10 27.45 -14.25 -72.78
CA CYS A 10 28.59 -13.76 -72.02
C CYS A 10 28.94 -12.27 -72.20
N SER A 11 29.73 -11.83 -71.27
CA SER A 11 30.85 -10.84 -71.28
C SER A 11 30.42 -9.38 -71.07
N SER A 12 31.11 -8.54 -70.32
CA SER A 12 32.56 -8.45 -70.07
C SER A 12 32.82 -7.64 -68.81
N GLN A 13 33.92 -7.97 -68.14
CA GLN A 13 34.52 -7.22 -67.02
C GLN A 13 34.95 -5.81 -67.44
N THR A 14 34.74 -4.84 -66.57
CA THR A 14 35.66 -3.71 -66.44
C THR A 14 35.77 -3.34 -64.96
N PHE A 15 36.95 -3.45 -64.42
CA PHE A 15 37.39 -2.92 -63.13
C PHE A 15 37.40 -1.40 -63.18
N VAL A 16 36.76 -0.73 -62.21
CA VAL A 16 37.12 0.63 -61.80
C VAL A 16 37.00 0.71 -60.28
N SER A 17 38.08 1.04 -59.68
CA SER A 17 38.50 1.52 -58.36
C SER A 17 37.41 1.90 -57.34
N GLU A 18 37.65 1.41 -56.11
CA GLU A 18 37.19 1.94 -54.84
C GLU A 18 37.35 3.47 -54.77
N GLN A 19 36.25 4.15 -54.54
CA GLN A 19 36.23 5.40 -53.81
C GLN A 19 35.24 5.22 -52.65
N GLN A 20 35.79 5.25 -51.45
CA GLN A 20 35.03 5.47 -50.22
C GLN A 20 34.26 6.78 -50.38
N THR A 21 32.97 6.68 -50.48
CA THR A 21 32.07 7.78 -50.26
C THR A 21 31.63 7.65 -48.79
N GLU A 22 32.19 8.51 -47.95
CA GLU A 22 31.55 8.84 -46.66
C GLU A 22 30.12 9.28 -46.99
N THR A 23 29.17 8.47 -46.58
CA THR A 23 27.77 8.85 -46.57
C THR A 23 27.61 9.80 -45.39
N VAL A 24 27.62 11.09 -45.68
CA VAL A 24 27.06 12.10 -44.79
C VAL A 24 25.59 11.76 -44.68
N LEU A 25 25.20 11.21 -43.57
CA LEU A 25 23.80 11.07 -43.19
C LEU A 25 23.23 12.47 -43.03
N THR A 26 22.46 12.89 -44.01
CA THR A 26 21.69 14.12 -43.97
C THR A 26 20.56 13.98 -42.91
N GLN A 27 20.41 15.00 -42.10
CA GLN A 27 19.35 15.28 -41.10
C GLN A 27 17.93 15.20 -41.67
N GLU A 28 17.41 14.05 -42.00
CA GLU A 28 16.04 13.93 -42.53
C GLU A 28 15.19 12.80 -41.88
N GLU A 29 15.54 12.28 -40.69
CA GLU A 29 14.76 11.16 -40.13
C GLU A 29 14.18 11.39 -38.72
N THR A 30 14.38 12.51 -38.04
CA THR A 30 13.80 12.69 -36.68
C THR A 30 12.56 13.58 -36.63
N GLY A 31 12.14 14.23 -37.71
CA GLY A 31 10.85 14.95 -37.82
C GLY A 31 10.64 16.17 -36.89
N TRP A 32 11.62 16.51 -36.05
CA TRP A 32 11.55 17.62 -35.11
C TRP A 32 12.85 18.44 -35.09
N GLU A 33 12.73 19.78 -34.87
CA GLU A 33 13.86 20.72 -34.88
C GLU A 33 14.09 21.30 -33.48
N PHE A 34 14.76 20.53 -32.59
CA PHE A 34 15.26 21.06 -31.31
C PHE A 34 16.77 21.26 -31.37
N GLN A 35 17.24 22.30 -30.69
CA GLN A 35 18.67 22.51 -30.43
C GLN A 35 19.12 21.67 -29.24
N ASP A 36 20.40 21.32 -29.20
CA ASP A 36 20.98 20.66 -28.02
C ASP A 36 20.67 21.47 -26.74
N GLY A 37 20.22 20.78 -25.71
CA GLY A 37 19.87 21.38 -24.43
C GLY A 37 18.93 20.50 -23.61
N THR A 38 18.60 20.97 -22.41
CA THR A 38 17.64 20.35 -21.52
C THR A 38 16.32 21.10 -21.56
N TYR A 39 15.23 20.39 -21.69
CA TYR A 39 13.88 20.92 -21.83
C TYR A 39 12.97 20.32 -20.77
N GLN A 40 11.95 21.08 -20.35
CA GLN A 40 10.83 20.59 -19.55
C GLN A 40 9.64 20.42 -20.49
N MET A 41 9.13 19.21 -20.60
CA MET A 41 8.05 18.86 -21.53
C MET A 41 6.90 18.21 -20.78
N GLU A 42 5.68 18.63 -21.06
CA GLU A 42 4.49 17.95 -20.55
C GLU A 42 4.44 16.52 -21.08
N VAL A 43 4.17 15.56 -20.19
CA VAL A 43 4.09 14.13 -20.50
C VAL A 43 2.72 13.61 -20.10
N GLU A 44 2.03 13.02 -21.04
CA GLU A 44 0.80 12.29 -20.79
C GLU A 44 1.09 10.78 -20.75
N LEU A 45 0.64 10.11 -19.68
CA LEU A 45 0.70 8.66 -19.53
C LEU A 45 -0.70 8.08 -19.65
N LEU A 46 -0.93 7.23 -20.64
CA LEU A 46 -2.19 6.54 -20.86
C LEU A 46 -2.00 5.03 -20.73
N GLY A 47 -3.07 4.31 -20.37
CA GLY A 47 -3.07 2.85 -20.31
C GLY A 47 -3.02 2.28 -18.90
N GLY A 48 -2.69 0.99 -18.83
CA GLY A 48 -2.76 0.24 -17.58
C GLY A 48 -4.15 0.29 -16.94
N SER A 49 -4.18 0.40 -15.62
CA SER A 49 -5.44 0.58 -14.87
C SER A 49 -5.82 2.06 -14.67
N GLY A 50 -5.07 3.00 -15.28
CA GLY A 50 -5.20 4.45 -15.04
C GLY A 50 -4.74 4.89 -13.65
N ARG A 51 -3.91 4.09 -12.99
CA ARG A 51 -3.47 4.31 -11.60
C ARG A 51 -2.03 4.76 -11.47
N ALA A 52 -1.25 4.58 -12.54
CA ALA A 52 0.11 5.04 -12.62
C ALA A 52 0.14 6.43 -13.24
N SER A 53 1.04 7.25 -12.76
CA SER A 53 1.40 8.52 -13.40
C SER A 53 2.91 8.66 -13.44
N VAL A 54 3.38 9.55 -14.29
CA VAL A 54 4.76 10.02 -14.32
C VAL A 54 4.76 11.51 -14.00
N THR A 55 5.85 12.00 -13.42
CA THR A 55 5.98 13.43 -13.16
C THR A 55 5.93 14.20 -14.48
N SER A 56 5.05 15.20 -14.57
CA SER A 56 4.87 16.10 -15.69
C SER A 56 4.90 17.55 -15.17
N PRO A 57 5.71 18.45 -15.78
CA PRO A 57 6.60 18.20 -16.90
C PRO A 57 7.80 17.33 -16.54
N ALA A 58 8.29 16.54 -17.50
CA ALA A 58 9.50 15.73 -17.38
C ALA A 58 10.70 16.44 -18.02
N GLU A 59 11.90 16.15 -17.50
CA GLU A 59 13.15 16.64 -18.07
C GLU A 59 13.53 15.80 -19.30
N VAL A 60 13.78 16.46 -20.43
CA VAL A 60 14.21 15.84 -21.67
C VAL A 60 15.54 16.47 -22.11
N GLU A 61 16.62 15.68 -22.10
CA GLU A 61 17.92 16.09 -22.64
C GLU A 61 17.98 15.78 -24.12
N ILE A 62 18.24 16.80 -24.95
CA ILE A 62 18.43 16.65 -26.39
C ILE A 62 19.88 16.93 -26.70
N LYS A 63 20.53 15.98 -27.37
CA LYS A 63 21.93 16.06 -27.74
C LYS A 63 22.22 15.29 -29.03
N ASP A 64 22.90 15.94 -29.96
CA ASP A 64 23.29 15.33 -31.25
C ASP A 64 22.08 14.67 -31.98
N GLY A 65 20.89 15.31 -31.92
CA GLY A 65 19.67 14.80 -32.55
C GLY A 65 19.02 13.61 -31.86
N LYS A 66 19.41 13.29 -30.63
CA LYS A 66 18.78 12.26 -29.78
C LYS A 66 18.16 12.90 -28.55
N ALA A 67 17.00 12.42 -28.16
CA ALA A 67 16.33 12.86 -26.96
C ALA A 67 16.27 11.72 -25.92
N VAL A 68 16.52 12.06 -24.65
CA VAL A 68 16.42 11.15 -23.51
C VAL A 68 15.56 11.84 -22.44
N ALA A 69 14.47 11.22 -22.06
CA ALA A 69 13.61 11.69 -21.00
C ALA A 69 13.96 11.06 -19.67
N THR A 70 13.96 11.85 -18.59
CA THR A 70 14.00 11.39 -17.21
C THR A 70 12.58 11.36 -16.66
N LEU A 71 12.05 10.16 -16.45
CA LEU A 71 10.68 9.91 -15.99
C LEU A 71 10.69 9.41 -14.57
N GLU A 72 10.08 10.14 -13.66
CA GLU A 72 9.79 9.68 -12.31
C GLU A 72 8.36 9.15 -12.25
N TRP A 73 8.20 7.88 -11.89
CA TRP A 73 6.90 7.26 -11.71
C TRP A 73 6.30 7.63 -10.35
N SER A 74 4.99 7.52 -10.23
CA SER A 74 4.26 7.75 -8.97
C SER A 74 4.47 6.66 -7.90
N SER A 75 5.38 5.71 -8.11
CA SER A 75 5.62 4.58 -7.21
C SER A 75 7.07 4.10 -7.28
N PRO A 76 7.66 3.66 -6.15
CA PRO A 76 8.98 3.02 -6.11
C PRO A 76 8.98 1.57 -6.59
N ASN A 77 7.83 1.04 -7.03
CA ASN A 77 7.66 -0.37 -7.31
C ASN A 77 7.78 -0.74 -8.79
N TYR A 78 8.26 0.15 -9.64
CA TYR A 78 8.59 -0.18 -11.02
C TYR A 78 10.05 -0.59 -11.11
N ASP A 79 10.32 -1.84 -11.47
CA ASP A 79 11.67 -2.40 -11.49
C ASP A 79 12.31 -2.41 -12.88
N TYR A 80 11.50 -2.26 -13.95
CA TYR A 80 12.00 -1.96 -15.28
C TYR A 80 10.92 -1.42 -16.22
N MET A 81 11.37 -0.79 -17.31
CA MET A 81 10.56 -0.43 -18.46
C MET A 81 11.09 -1.11 -19.73
N LEU A 82 10.20 -1.45 -20.66
CA LEU A 82 10.54 -1.82 -22.03
C LEU A 82 10.08 -0.69 -22.97
N VAL A 83 11.01 -0.15 -23.72
CA VAL A 83 10.75 0.83 -24.78
C VAL A 83 11.32 0.27 -26.07
N ASP A 84 10.50 0.08 -27.08
CA ASP A 84 10.84 -0.61 -28.34
C ASP A 84 11.53 -1.97 -28.13
N GLY A 85 11.11 -2.69 -27.07
CA GLY A 85 11.64 -4.01 -26.70
C GLY A 85 12.98 -4.00 -25.97
N GLU A 86 13.61 -2.84 -25.77
CA GLU A 86 14.80 -2.69 -24.94
C GLU A 86 14.45 -2.44 -23.49
N LYS A 87 15.21 -3.05 -22.56
CA LYS A 87 14.96 -3.01 -21.12
C LYS A 87 15.75 -1.89 -20.44
N TYR A 88 15.04 -1.00 -19.74
CA TYR A 88 15.58 0.09 -18.95
C TYR A 88 15.33 -0.19 -17.46
N LEU A 89 16.38 -0.04 -16.65
CA LEU A 89 16.31 -0.18 -15.18
C LEU A 89 16.21 1.19 -14.53
N PRO A 90 15.63 1.28 -13.29
CA PRO A 90 15.64 2.54 -12.57
C PRO A 90 17.06 3.08 -12.36
N VAL A 91 17.23 4.38 -12.47
CA VAL A 91 18.52 5.07 -12.27
C VAL A 91 18.76 5.48 -10.82
N ASN A 92 17.74 5.32 -9.95
CA ASN A 92 17.80 5.60 -8.51
C ASN A 92 17.58 4.31 -7.71
N THR A 93 17.94 4.36 -6.41
CA THR A 93 17.78 3.26 -5.45
C THR A 93 16.85 3.60 -4.30
N GLU A 94 16.44 4.85 -4.18
CA GLU A 94 15.56 5.36 -3.11
C GLU A 94 14.50 6.28 -3.73
N GLY A 95 13.33 6.37 -3.10
CA GLY A 95 12.20 7.14 -3.61
C GLY A 95 11.44 6.43 -4.73
N ASN A 96 10.63 7.19 -5.46
CA ASN A 96 9.89 6.69 -6.62
C ASN A 96 10.84 6.22 -7.72
N SER A 97 10.42 5.23 -8.51
CA SER A 97 11.25 4.70 -9.59
C SER A 97 11.48 5.74 -10.69
N VAL A 98 12.74 6.05 -10.97
CA VAL A 98 13.15 7.02 -12.00
C VAL A 98 13.84 6.28 -13.13
N PHE A 99 13.38 6.51 -14.38
CA PHE A 99 13.94 5.90 -15.57
C PHE A 99 14.48 6.96 -16.53
N GLN A 100 15.54 6.62 -17.23
CA GLN A 100 16.01 7.39 -18.38
C GLN A 100 15.74 6.57 -19.64
N ILE A 101 14.86 7.07 -20.51
CA ILE A 101 14.43 6.37 -21.71
C ILE A 101 14.64 7.24 -22.96
N PRO A 102 14.91 6.63 -24.13
CA PRO A 102 14.96 7.38 -25.39
C PRO A 102 13.55 7.85 -25.77
N VAL A 103 13.47 9.04 -26.36
CA VAL A 103 12.25 9.62 -26.95
C VAL A 103 12.48 9.72 -28.45
N GLU A 104 11.79 8.88 -29.22
CA GLU A 104 11.97 8.84 -30.67
C GLU A 104 11.07 9.82 -31.41
N ALA A 105 9.96 10.24 -30.81
CA ALA A 105 9.01 11.18 -31.39
C ALA A 105 8.35 12.05 -30.33
N PHE A 106 8.03 13.29 -30.67
CA PHE A 106 7.22 14.20 -29.86
C PHE A 106 5.82 14.34 -30.47
N ASP A 107 4.84 14.70 -29.63
CA ASP A 107 3.42 14.83 -30.02
C ASP A 107 2.87 13.57 -30.71
N GLN A 108 3.42 12.42 -30.36
CA GLN A 108 3.01 11.10 -30.85
C GLN A 108 3.02 10.07 -29.72
N ASP A 109 2.16 9.07 -29.83
CA ASP A 109 2.03 8.00 -28.88
C ASP A 109 3.21 7.03 -28.98
N ILE A 110 3.93 6.84 -27.86
CA ILE A 110 5.04 5.89 -27.71
C ILE A 110 4.55 4.74 -26.83
N ALA A 111 4.45 3.54 -27.38
CA ALA A 111 4.07 2.36 -26.63
C ALA A 111 5.23 1.89 -25.74
N VAL A 112 4.98 1.73 -24.45
CA VAL A 112 5.95 1.24 -23.48
C VAL A 112 5.32 0.17 -22.58
N ILE A 113 6.14 -0.69 -22.01
CA ILE A 113 5.73 -1.63 -20.97
C ILE A 113 6.48 -1.26 -19.70
N ALA A 114 5.79 -1.18 -18.56
CA ALA A 114 6.44 -1.03 -17.28
C ALA A 114 6.07 -2.21 -16.38
N ASP A 115 7.08 -2.88 -15.84
CA ASP A 115 6.88 -3.96 -14.88
C ASP A 115 6.78 -3.39 -13.48
N THR A 116 5.74 -3.81 -12.76
CA THR A 116 5.55 -3.40 -11.36
C THR A 116 5.62 -4.59 -10.43
N VAL A 117 6.43 -4.45 -9.40
CA VAL A 117 6.54 -5.39 -8.29
C VAL A 117 5.65 -5.03 -7.10
N ALA A 118 4.77 -4.03 -7.27
CA ALA A 118 3.79 -3.64 -6.24
C ALA A 118 2.78 -4.75 -5.91
N MET A 119 2.57 -5.68 -6.84
CA MET A 119 1.77 -6.88 -6.61
C MET A 119 2.67 -8.08 -6.30
N SER A 120 2.10 -9.11 -5.68
CA SER A 120 2.82 -10.34 -5.29
C SER A 120 3.48 -11.12 -6.44
N THR A 121 3.24 -10.72 -7.68
CA THR A 121 3.95 -11.17 -8.90
C THR A 121 4.33 -9.95 -9.70
N PRO A 122 5.56 -9.90 -10.27
CA PRO A 122 5.93 -8.91 -11.28
C PRO A 122 4.86 -8.89 -12.37
N HIS A 123 4.42 -7.72 -12.76
CA HIS A 123 3.33 -7.56 -13.70
C HIS A 123 3.68 -6.50 -14.74
N GLU A 124 3.97 -6.96 -15.94
CA GLU A 124 4.14 -6.10 -17.11
C GLU A 124 2.80 -5.47 -17.50
N ILE A 125 2.78 -4.15 -17.54
CA ILE A 125 1.59 -3.35 -17.89
C ILE A 125 1.93 -2.51 -19.10
N GLU A 126 1.04 -2.55 -20.10
CA GLU A 126 1.15 -1.73 -21.31
C GLU A 126 0.69 -0.30 -21.01
N TYR A 127 1.51 0.66 -21.39
CA TYR A 127 1.24 2.09 -21.30
C TYR A 127 1.56 2.77 -22.63
N THR A 128 1.05 3.98 -22.78
CA THR A 128 1.39 4.91 -23.86
C THR A 128 1.89 6.20 -23.25
N LEU A 129 3.06 6.65 -23.67
CA LEU A 129 3.62 7.96 -23.33
C LEU A 129 3.45 8.91 -24.49
N ASN A 130 3.08 10.17 -24.23
CA ASN A 130 3.08 11.24 -25.22
C ASN A 130 3.79 12.45 -24.63
N PHE A 131 4.88 12.90 -25.27
CA PHE A 131 5.65 14.07 -24.87
C PHE A 131 5.19 15.25 -25.71
N HIS A 132 4.52 16.22 -25.09
CA HIS A 132 3.91 17.36 -25.76
C HIS A 132 4.92 18.48 -25.98
N ALA A 133 5.50 18.52 -27.16
CA ALA A 133 6.43 19.57 -27.58
C ALA A 133 5.72 20.77 -28.21
N GLY A 134 4.52 20.59 -28.76
CA GLY A 134 3.75 21.60 -29.49
C GLY A 134 4.37 21.95 -30.86
N GLU A 135 3.63 22.70 -31.67
CA GLU A 135 4.15 23.15 -32.96
C GLU A 135 5.43 23.98 -32.76
N ASN A 136 6.57 23.49 -33.27
CA ASN A 136 7.90 24.11 -33.16
C ASN A 136 8.44 24.25 -31.73
N GLY A 137 8.11 23.33 -30.82
CA GLY A 137 8.63 23.33 -29.45
C GLY A 137 8.08 24.45 -28.55
N GLN A 138 6.90 24.96 -28.85
CA GLN A 138 6.30 26.10 -28.09
C GLN A 138 5.92 25.72 -26.65
N ASN A 139 5.71 24.43 -26.37
CA ASN A 139 5.37 23.92 -25.04
C ASN A 139 6.60 23.41 -24.26
N ALA A 140 7.81 23.44 -24.86
CA ALA A 140 9.03 23.02 -24.21
C ALA A 140 9.79 24.22 -23.63
N ALA A 141 9.80 24.36 -22.31
CA ALA A 141 10.59 25.41 -21.64
C ALA A 141 12.04 24.94 -21.47
N LYS A 142 13.01 25.70 -22.01
CA LYS A 142 14.43 25.41 -21.80
C LYS A 142 14.79 25.62 -20.33
N ALA A 143 15.36 24.62 -19.66
CA ALA A 143 15.77 24.73 -18.26
C ALA A 143 16.89 25.76 -18.12
N ASP A 144 16.64 26.81 -17.34
CA ASP A 144 17.62 27.88 -17.11
C ASP A 144 18.55 27.50 -15.95
N THR A 145 19.82 27.24 -16.26
CA THR A 145 20.88 27.00 -15.29
C THR A 145 21.55 28.30 -14.87
N THR A 146 20.83 29.18 -14.17
CA THR A 146 21.51 30.23 -13.36
C THR A 146 20.59 30.62 -12.21
N GLY A 147 21.11 30.41 -11.00
CA GLY A 147 20.50 30.89 -9.77
C GLY A 147 20.73 32.37 -9.55
N GLN A 148 19.94 32.89 -8.65
CA GLN A 148 20.14 34.07 -7.80
C GLN A 148 19.26 35.31 -8.05
N GLU A 149 18.39 35.49 -7.01
CA GLU A 149 18.01 36.75 -6.34
C GLU A 149 17.59 37.98 -7.18
N ASP A 150 16.39 38.50 -6.98
CA ASP A 150 16.10 39.60 -6.06
C ASP A 150 14.65 40.11 -6.17
N ALA A 151 14.19 40.62 -5.04
CA ALA A 151 12.90 41.20 -4.77
C ALA A 151 12.67 42.53 -5.54
N ASP A 152 11.44 42.89 -5.83
CA ASP A 152 10.76 44.06 -5.29
C ASP A 152 9.47 44.44 -6.06
N GLY A 153 8.42 44.67 -5.31
CA GLY A 153 7.59 45.86 -5.30
C GLY A 153 6.50 46.08 -6.37
N ALA A 154 5.26 46.07 -5.94
CA ALA A 154 4.31 47.19 -5.94
C ALA A 154 2.84 46.76 -6.01
N GLU A 155 2.15 46.87 -4.91
CA GLU A 155 1.03 47.79 -4.59
C GLU A 155 -0.15 47.98 -5.58
N LYS A 156 -1.32 47.69 -5.03
CA LYS A 156 -2.55 48.46 -4.80
C LYS A 156 -3.84 47.93 -5.42
N GLY A 157 -4.80 47.77 -4.52
CA GLY A 157 -6.22 47.70 -4.85
C GLY A 157 -7.08 47.38 -3.63
N GLN A 158 -7.18 48.32 -2.70
CA GLN A 158 -8.14 48.30 -1.59
C GLN A 158 -9.58 48.39 -2.09
N GLN A 159 -10.45 47.49 -1.61
CA GLN A 159 -11.87 47.83 -1.43
C GLN A 159 -12.34 47.26 -0.10
N THR A 160 -12.64 48.19 0.81
CA THR A 160 -13.18 48.00 2.14
C THR A 160 -14.64 47.59 2.06
N ALA A 161 -14.98 46.47 2.70
CA ALA A 161 -16.33 46.18 3.16
C ALA A 161 -16.29 46.02 4.69
N ALA A 162 -17.21 46.69 5.36
CA ALA A 162 -17.29 46.84 6.81
C ALA A 162 -17.39 45.47 7.52
N VAL A 163 -16.52 45.29 8.51
CA VAL A 163 -16.54 44.17 9.43
C VAL A 163 -17.37 44.57 10.67
N GLU A 164 -18.44 43.88 10.92
CA GLU A 164 -19.08 43.89 12.25
C GLU A 164 -18.09 43.26 13.24
N GLU A 165 -17.77 43.99 14.28
CA GLU A 165 -16.97 43.52 15.40
C GLU A 165 -17.66 42.38 16.13
N ASN A 166 -17.15 41.17 15.98
CA ASN A 166 -17.44 40.02 16.82
C ASN A 166 -16.52 40.07 18.06
N PRO A 167 -17.00 39.74 19.26
CA PRO A 167 -16.22 39.88 20.49
C PRO A 167 -14.94 39.05 20.44
N ALA A 168 -13.84 39.61 20.88
CA ALA A 168 -12.50 39.08 20.87
C ALA A 168 -12.46 37.59 21.22
N LYS A 169 -12.07 36.75 20.24
CA LYS A 169 -11.61 35.38 20.50
C LYS A 169 -10.35 35.52 21.35
N THR A 170 -10.44 35.10 22.60
CA THR A 170 -9.25 34.91 23.44
C THR A 170 -8.45 33.77 22.80
N ALA A 171 -7.25 34.08 22.31
CA ALA A 171 -6.33 33.04 21.80
C ALA A 171 -6.17 31.94 22.84
N ALA A 172 -6.30 30.66 22.42
CA ALA A 172 -6.07 29.55 23.31
C ALA A 172 -4.56 29.53 23.68
N ALA A 173 -4.28 29.34 24.98
CA ALA A 173 -2.90 29.23 25.43
C ALA A 173 -2.19 28.00 24.82
N PRO A 174 -0.84 28.00 24.67
CA PRO A 174 -0.10 26.83 24.25
C PRO A 174 -0.44 25.61 25.11
N LEU A 175 -0.56 24.42 24.49
CA LEU A 175 -0.88 23.20 25.22
C LEU A 175 0.28 22.81 26.15
N THR A 176 -0.06 22.45 27.38
CA THR A 176 0.89 21.91 28.35
C THR A 176 0.88 20.38 28.26
N TYR A 177 2.02 19.80 27.92
CA TYR A 177 2.20 18.34 27.90
C TYR A 177 2.02 17.75 29.30
N ASP A 178 1.31 16.62 29.39
CA ASP A 178 1.08 15.87 30.62
C ASP A 178 1.85 14.55 30.62
N HIS A 179 1.47 13.60 29.77
CA HIS A 179 2.13 12.29 29.66
C HIS A 179 1.92 11.68 28.28
N SER A 180 2.63 10.58 28.00
CA SER A 180 2.45 9.77 26.80
C SER A 180 1.91 8.38 27.15
N MET A 181 1.18 7.77 26.23
CA MET A 181 0.75 6.38 26.33
C MET A 181 1.98 5.45 26.27
N GLU A 182 2.14 4.60 27.29
CA GLU A 182 3.16 3.54 27.25
C GLU A 182 2.67 2.39 26.39
N LEU A 183 3.44 2.02 25.36
CA LEU A 183 3.18 0.90 24.45
C LEU A 183 3.95 -0.33 24.91
N SER A 184 3.37 -1.51 24.71
CA SER A 184 3.98 -2.81 25.08
C SER A 184 4.58 -3.54 23.89
N TYR A 185 4.01 -3.42 22.70
CA TYR A 185 4.37 -4.17 21.50
C TYR A 185 4.30 -3.34 20.22
N ALA A 186 3.41 -2.34 20.16
CA ALA A 186 3.27 -1.50 18.96
C ALA A 186 4.44 -0.50 18.87
N GLU A 187 4.91 -0.30 17.64
CA GLU A 187 6.03 0.60 17.35
C GLU A 187 5.64 1.74 16.39
N ASN A 188 4.51 1.63 15.69
CA ASN A 188 4.17 2.51 14.57
C ASN A 188 3.20 3.65 14.93
N PHE A 189 2.87 3.84 16.20
CA PHE A 189 2.10 5.00 16.65
C PHE A 189 2.57 5.57 17.98
N ALA A 190 2.08 6.76 18.31
CA ALA A 190 2.23 7.40 19.61
C ALA A 190 0.94 8.14 19.99
N VAL A 191 0.68 8.29 21.29
CA VAL A 191 -0.42 9.10 21.83
C VAL A 191 0.12 9.92 22.99
N ASP A 192 0.02 11.23 22.87
CA ASP A 192 0.46 12.20 23.86
C ASP A 192 -0.74 12.96 24.42
N TYR A 193 -0.81 13.08 25.73
CA TYR A 193 -1.88 13.73 26.45
C TYR A 193 -1.44 15.10 26.96
N TYR A 194 -2.35 16.06 26.91
CA TYR A 194 -2.10 17.44 27.33
C TYR A 194 -3.15 17.89 28.35
N GLU A 195 -2.77 18.85 29.19
CA GLU A 195 -3.70 19.46 30.14
C GLU A 195 -4.96 19.97 29.43
N GLY A 196 -6.12 19.82 30.09
CA GLY A 196 -7.40 20.21 29.51
C GLY A 196 -8.06 19.14 28.63
N GLY A 197 -7.44 17.93 28.52
CA GLY A 197 -8.01 16.77 27.84
C GLY A 197 -7.68 16.70 26.34
N TYR A 198 -6.79 17.54 25.83
CA TYR A 198 -6.31 17.43 24.45
C TYR A 198 -5.43 16.19 24.28
N LYS A 199 -5.50 15.57 23.10
CA LYS A 199 -4.72 14.38 22.76
C LYS A 199 -4.08 14.59 21.39
N LEU A 200 -2.80 14.26 21.25
CA LEU A 200 -2.08 14.24 19.98
C LEU A 200 -1.74 12.79 19.64
N LEU A 201 -2.37 12.28 18.59
CA LEU A 201 -2.12 10.95 18.08
C LEU A 201 -1.18 11.09 16.89
N THR A 202 -0.15 10.25 16.80
CA THR A 202 0.87 10.31 15.74
C THR A 202 1.06 8.94 15.13
N THR A 203 1.05 8.85 13.80
CA THR A 203 1.50 7.68 13.07
C THR A 203 2.98 7.85 12.75
N ARG A 204 3.85 6.96 13.28
CA ARG A 204 5.30 7.18 13.24
C ARG A 204 5.93 6.99 11.87
N LEU A 205 5.31 6.20 10.98
CA LEU A 205 5.90 5.89 9.67
C LEU A 205 5.87 7.07 8.68
N ASN A 206 4.88 7.94 8.79
CA ASN A 206 4.75 9.14 7.94
C ASN A 206 4.70 10.45 8.74
N GLY A 207 4.74 10.37 10.06
CA GLY A 207 4.71 11.53 10.95
C GLY A 207 3.37 12.26 11.03
N ASP A 208 2.30 11.73 10.43
CA ASP A 208 0.99 12.37 10.45
C ASP A 208 0.42 12.43 11.87
N ARG A 209 -0.22 13.54 12.19
CA ARG A 209 -0.71 13.86 13.55
C ARG A 209 -2.20 14.16 13.53
N ILE A 210 -2.89 13.72 14.57
CA ILE A 210 -4.29 14.07 14.83
C ILE A 210 -4.36 14.74 16.18
N LEU A 211 -4.75 16.01 16.20
CA LEU A 211 -5.08 16.72 17.42
C LEU A 211 -6.57 16.53 17.75
N ILE A 212 -6.87 15.84 18.82
CA ILE A 212 -8.22 15.73 19.36
C ILE A 212 -8.47 16.91 20.30
N VAL A 213 -9.45 17.72 19.94
CA VAL A 213 -9.86 18.89 20.70
C VAL A 213 -11.06 18.51 21.57
N PRO A 214 -11.00 18.64 22.90
CA PRO A 214 -12.08 18.30 23.80
C PRO A 214 -13.36 19.09 23.51
N LYS A 215 -14.49 18.49 23.80
CA LYS A 215 -15.80 19.12 23.62
C LYS A 215 -15.87 20.51 24.29
N HIS A 216 -16.33 21.51 23.54
CA HIS A 216 -16.43 22.90 23.96
C HIS A 216 -15.10 23.67 24.12
N GLN A 217 -13.97 23.09 23.74
CA GLN A 217 -12.69 23.79 23.66
C GLN A 217 -12.38 24.16 22.19
N GLN A 218 -11.34 24.96 21.99
CA GLN A 218 -10.87 25.37 20.67
C GLN A 218 -9.45 24.83 20.46
N ALA A 219 -9.11 24.52 19.22
CA ALA A 219 -7.72 24.22 18.88
C ALA A 219 -6.83 25.42 19.21
N PRO A 220 -5.60 25.21 19.70
CA PRO A 220 -4.64 26.30 19.89
C PRO A 220 -4.26 26.91 18.53
N GLU A 221 -3.93 28.22 18.53
CA GLU A 221 -3.55 28.93 17.27
C GLU A 221 -2.25 28.38 16.68
N ASP A 222 -1.38 27.82 17.50
CA ASP A 222 -0.11 27.24 17.15
C ASP A 222 -0.15 25.70 16.98
N ALA A 223 -1.35 25.12 16.81
CA ALA A 223 -1.53 23.67 16.71
C ALA A 223 -0.63 23.01 15.64
N GLU A 224 -0.41 23.69 14.52
CA GLU A 224 0.48 23.21 13.45
C GLU A 224 1.94 22.97 13.92
N THR A 225 2.37 23.69 14.95
CA THR A 225 3.73 23.57 15.51
C THR A 225 3.85 22.47 16.55
N LEU A 226 2.74 21.84 16.95
CA LEU A 226 2.78 20.73 17.89
C LEU A 226 3.54 19.55 17.30
N VAL A 227 4.54 19.08 18.04
CA VAL A 227 5.27 17.84 17.73
C VAL A 227 4.98 16.83 18.82
N SER A 228 4.96 15.55 18.47
CA SER A 228 4.80 14.48 19.44
C SER A 228 6.06 14.34 20.30
N PRO A 229 5.96 14.48 21.63
CA PRO A 229 7.09 14.21 22.53
C PRO A 229 7.55 12.75 22.53
N SER A 230 6.67 11.83 22.14
CA SER A 230 6.92 10.38 22.17
C SER A 230 7.14 9.75 20.79
N ALA A 231 7.12 10.55 19.71
CA ALA A 231 7.44 10.09 18.36
C ALA A 231 8.66 10.84 17.82
N GLU A 232 9.62 10.09 17.26
CA GLU A 232 10.78 10.63 16.57
C GLU A 232 10.47 10.89 15.09
N GLY A 233 11.18 11.80 14.46
CA GLY A 233 11.10 12.11 13.03
C GLY A 233 10.49 13.49 12.75
N GLU A 234 10.44 13.81 11.46
CA GLU A 234 9.82 15.06 11.00
C GLU A 234 8.30 14.97 11.09
N PRO A 235 7.63 16.02 11.55
CA PRO A 235 6.17 16.01 11.66
C PRO A 235 5.53 16.07 10.27
N GLY A 236 4.64 15.11 10.01
CA GLY A 236 3.76 15.09 8.84
C GLY A 236 2.60 16.09 8.96
N LYS A 237 1.53 15.87 8.22
CA LYS A 237 0.33 16.73 8.27
C LYS A 237 -0.34 16.69 9.64
N LEU A 238 -1.02 17.77 9.99
CA LEU A 238 -1.88 17.84 11.18
C LEU A 238 -3.35 17.78 10.77
N ILE A 239 -4.10 16.87 11.38
CA ILE A 239 -5.54 16.77 11.32
C ILE A 239 -6.10 17.27 12.65
N VAL A 240 -7.06 18.18 12.63
CA VAL A 240 -7.70 18.67 13.87
C VAL A 240 -9.13 18.16 13.90
N LEU A 241 -9.46 17.37 14.93
CA LEU A 241 -10.80 16.82 15.12
C LEU A 241 -11.39 17.29 16.45
N GLN A 242 -12.68 17.64 16.42
CA GLN A 242 -13.44 18.02 17.61
C GLN A 242 -14.18 16.82 18.18
N GLU A 243 -14.11 16.60 19.48
CA GLU A 243 -14.96 15.61 20.17
C GLU A 243 -16.45 16.00 20.13
N PRO A 244 -17.35 14.98 19.98
CA PRO A 244 -17.07 13.58 19.69
C PRO A 244 -16.74 13.35 18.22
N VAL A 245 -15.73 12.54 17.94
CA VAL A 245 -15.34 12.18 16.55
C VAL A 245 -16.45 11.34 15.93
N LYS A 246 -16.97 11.78 14.78
CA LYS A 246 -18.10 11.18 14.07
C LYS A 246 -17.93 11.31 12.56
N ASN A 247 -18.80 10.65 11.80
CA ASN A 247 -18.87 10.72 10.35
C ASN A 247 -17.56 10.29 9.66
N LEU A 248 -16.93 9.26 10.20
CA LEU A 248 -15.73 8.69 9.62
C LEU A 248 -16.07 7.85 8.38
N TYR A 249 -15.19 7.89 7.39
CA TYR A 249 -15.15 6.96 6.28
C TYR A 249 -14.06 5.94 6.53
N LEU A 250 -14.43 4.68 6.83
CA LEU A 250 -13.49 3.62 7.17
C LEU A 250 -13.27 2.67 5.99
N VAL A 251 -12.08 2.71 5.42
CA VAL A 251 -11.64 1.85 4.32
C VAL A 251 -10.75 0.71 4.80
N ALA A 252 -9.94 0.95 5.84
CA ALA A 252 -9.11 -0.06 6.48
C ALA A 252 -9.98 -1.11 7.19
N SER A 253 -10.33 -2.20 6.49
CA SER A 253 -11.30 -3.20 6.95
C SER A 253 -10.88 -3.92 8.25
N SER A 254 -9.57 -4.04 8.52
CA SER A 254 -9.03 -4.58 9.77
C SER A 254 -9.40 -3.73 11.00
N VAL A 255 -9.55 -2.44 10.83
CA VAL A 255 -9.87 -1.50 11.93
C VAL A 255 -11.34 -1.58 12.36
N MET A 256 -12.24 -2.06 11.49
CA MET A 256 -13.66 -2.20 11.80
C MET A 256 -13.92 -3.04 13.06
N ASP A 257 -13.15 -4.10 13.26
CA ASP A 257 -13.26 -4.94 14.47
C ASP A 257 -12.92 -4.15 15.74
N MET A 258 -11.91 -3.27 15.68
CA MET A 258 -11.54 -2.41 16.80
C MET A 258 -12.69 -1.48 17.18
N PHE A 259 -13.32 -0.80 16.20
CA PHE A 259 -14.48 0.04 16.44
C PHE A 259 -15.67 -0.74 16.97
N ALA A 260 -15.92 -1.94 16.46
CA ALA A 260 -16.99 -2.80 16.93
C ALA A 260 -16.77 -3.24 18.39
N GLN A 261 -15.55 -3.63 18.76
CA GLN A 261 -15.19 -4.04 20.11
C GLN A 261 -15.18 -2.84 21.11
N LEU A 262 -14.88 -1.64 20.62
CA LEU A 262 -14.98 -0.40 21.40
C LEU A 262 -16.42 0.09 21.59
N ASP A 263 -17.44 -0.59 21.02
CA ASP A 263 -18.85 -0.14 20.95
C ASP A 263 -18.99 1.25 20.29
N SER A 264 -18.13 1.58 19.33
CA SER A 264 -18.04 2.91 18.71
C SER A 264 -18.41 2.89 17.23
N MET A 265 -19.25 1.95 16.81
CA MET A 265 -19.75 1.86 15.42
C MET A 265 -20.45 3.14 14.95
N ASP A 266 -21.02 3.90 15.87
CA ASP A 266 -21.71 5.17 15.60
C ASP A 266 -20.75 6.33 15.24
N ALA A 267 -19.44 6.14 15.34
CA ALA A 267 -18.45 7.07 14.84
C ALA A 267 -18.25 6.91 13.31
N ILE A 268 -18.57 5.74 12.75
CA ILE A 268 -18.38 5.42 11.34
C ILE A 268 -19.73 5.55 10.63
N SER A 269 -19.82 6.44 9.64
CA SER A 269 -21.03 6.59 8.81
C SER A 269 -20.86 5.94 7.43
N MET A 270 -19.63 5.71 6.99
CA MET A 270 -19.32 5.21 5.66
C MET A 270 -18.17 4.20 5.70
N CYS A 271 -18.19 3.23 4.78
CA CYS A 271 -17.15 2.20 4.70
C CYS A 271 -16.79 1.82 3.27
N GLY A 272 -15.62 1.17 3.14
CA GLY A 272 -15.04 0.74 1.87
C GLY A 272 -15.48 -0.64 1.39
N LEU A 273 -16.25 -1.41 2.18
CA LEU A 273 -16.73 -2.74 1.84
C LEU A 273 -18.26 -2.80 1.78
N LYS A 274 -18.80 -3.67 0.93
CA LYS A 274 -20.23 -3.95 0.86
C LYS A 274 -20.66 -4.90 1.98
N GLU A 275 -21.99 -4.98 2.24
CA GLU A 275 -22.54 -5.82 3.30
C GLU A 275 -22.13 -7.29 3.19
N GLU A 276 -22.14 -7.83 1.99
CA GLU A 276 -21.77 -9.23 1.73
C GLU A 276 -20.33 -9.58 2.04
N ASP A 277 -19.42 -8.58 1.99
CA ASP A 277 -17.99 -8.76 2.19
C ASP A 277 -17.55 -8.62 3.66
N TRP A 278 -18.46 -8.18 4.53
CA TRP A 278 -18.18 -8.10 5.97
C TRP A 278 -18.40 -9.45 6.66
N TYR A 279 -17.50 -9.81 7.54
CA TYR A 279 -17.65 -10.90 8.51
C TYR A 279 -17.94 -10.39 9.93
N ILE A 280 -17.80 -9.08 10.17
CA ILE A 280 -18.06 -8.44 11.45
C ILE A 280 -19.57 -8.21 11.59
N PRO A 281 -20.24 -8.88 12.59
CA PRO A 281 -21.70 -8.80 12.70
C PRO A 281 -22.22 -7.37 12.93
N ALA A 282 -21.48 -6.54 13.70
CA ALA A 282 -21.85 -5.16 13.97
C ALA A 282 -21.88 -4.31 12.69
N ALA A 283 -20.89 -4.49 11.80
CA ALA A 283 -20.85 -3.79 10.51
C ALA A 283 -22.01 -4.20 9.60
N LYS A 284 -22.29 -5.52 9.49
CA LYS A 284 -23.44 -6.02 8.73
C LYS A 284 -24.77 -5.46 9.25
N GLN A 285 -24.93 -5.41 10.58
CA GLN A 285 -26.15 -4.90 11.19
C GLN A 285 -26.30 -3.39 10.93
N ALA A 286 -25.22 -2.61 11.10
CA ALA A 286 -25.24 -1.18 10.86
C ALA A 286 -25.56 -0.85 9.37
N MET A 287 -25.10 -1.66 8.42
CA MET A 287 -25.45 -1.50 7.00
C MET A 287 -26.94 -1.82 6.74
N LYS A 288 -27.47 -2.89 7.35
CA LYS A 288 -28.92 -3.23 7.26
C LYS A 288 -29.80 -2.16 7.84
N ASP A 289 -29.38 -1.53 8.93
CA ASP A 289 -30.10 -0.45 9.60
C ASP A 289 -29.93 0.90 8.88
N GLY A 290 -29.05 0.97 7.87
CA GLY A 290 -28.76 2.17 7.08
C GLY A 290 -27.96 3.23 7.84
N THR A 291 -27.32 2.87 8.95
CA THR A 291 -26.43 3.74 9.73
C THR A 291 -24.98 3.70 9.25
N LEU A 292 -24.60 2.66 8.50
CA LEU A 292 -23.32 2.51 7.82
C LEU A 292 -23.55 2.36 6.31
N LEU A 293 -22.98 3.24 5.51
CA LEU A 293 -23.16 3.29 4.06
C LEU A 293 -21.91 2.81 3.34
N TYR A 294 -22.09 2.09 2.23
CA TYR A 294 -20.98 1.79 1.32
C TYR A 294 -20.67 3.03 0.49
N ALA A 295 -19.48 3.60 0.65
CA ALA A 295 -19.03 4.80 -0.05
C ALA A 295 -17.86 4.53 -1.01
N GLY A 296 -17.80 3.35 -1.61
CA GLY A 296 -16.73 2.97 -2.52
C GLY A 296 -15.50 2.41 -1.80
N LYS A 297 -14.56 1.87 -2.56
CA LYS A 297 -13.28 1.34 -2.06
C LYS A 297 -12.18 2.39 -2.16
N TYR A 298 -11.02 2.16 -1.51
CA TYR A 298 -9.87 3.07 -1.49
C TYR A 298 -9.53 3.71 -2.84
N SER A 299 -9.68 2.98 -3.95
CA SER A 299 -9.32 3.47 -5.30
C SER A 299 -10.46 4.18 -6.05
N GLN A 300 -11.68 4.15 -5.51
CA GLN A 300 -12.87 4.75 -6.14
C GLN A 300 -13.91 5.12 -5.07
N PRO A 301 -13.63 6.13 -4.22
CA PRO A 301 -14.60 6.62 -3.25
C PRO A 301 -15.79 7.32 -3.95
N ASP A 302 -16.95 7.28 -3.32
CA ASP A 302 -18.10 8.08 -3.70
C ASP A 302 -17.98 9.47 -3.04
N TYR A 303 -17.30 10.39 -3.70
CA TYR A 303 -17.04 11.73 -3.16
C TYR A 303 -18.32 12.52 -2.88
N GLU A 304 -19.39 12.33 -3.69
CA GLU A 304 -20.68 13.00 -3.45
C GLU A 304 -21.30 12.52 -2.15
N LEU A 305 -21.25 11.21 -1.91
CA LEU A 305 -21.73 10.62 -0.65
C LEU A 305 -20.90 11.11 0.53
N LEU A 306 -19.56 11.10 0.44
CA LEU A 306 -18.68 11.57 1.50
C LEU A 306 -18.98 13.01 1.89
N LEU A 307 -19.14 13.91 0.91
CA LEU A 307 -19.48 15.31 1.14
C LEU A 307 -20.89 15.48 1.73
N SER A 308 -21.88 14.75 1.20
CA SER A 308 -23.26 14.84 1.68
C SER A 308 -23.45 14.35 3.12
N GLN A 309 -22.61 13.41 3.56
CA GLN A 309 -22.57 12.89 4.93
C GLN A 309 -21.66 13.71 5.85
N ASN A 310 -21.06 14.79 5.37
CA ASN A 310 -20.09 15.61 6.10
C ASN A 310 -18.95 14.76 6.68
N CYS A 311 -18.28 13.96 5.83
CA CYS A 311 -17.16 13.13 6.23
C CYS A 311 -16.10 13.96 6.95
N SER A 312 -15.76 13.58 8.17
CA SER A 312 -14.80 14.32 9.00
C SER A 312 -13.35 13.88 8.76
N MET A 313 -13.14 12.62 8.40
CA MET A 313 -11.82 12.03 8.11
C MET A 313 -12.02 10.68 7.42
N ALA A 314 -11.17 10.37 6.46
CA ALA A 314 -11.01 9.03 5.90
C ALA A 314 -9.94 8.26 6.68
N ILE A 315 -10.22 7.00 7.05
CA ILE A 315 -9.24 6.08 7.64
C ILE A 315 -8.91 5.03 6.57
N GLU A 316 -7.74 5.17 6.00
CA GLU A 316 -7.24 4.35 4.90
C GLU A 316 -6.17 3.37 5.38
N ASN A 317 -5.91 2.34 4.60
CA ASN A 317 -4.71 1.52 4.72
C ASN A 317 -3.66 1.94 3.68
N SER A 318 -2.46 1.38 3.77
CA SER A 318 -1.34 1.75 2.88
C SER A 318 -1.59 1.47 1.39
N MET A 319 -2.66 0.74 1.01
CA MET A 319 -3.04 0.57 -0.40
C MET A 319 -3.44 1.89 -1.07
N ILE A 320 -3.80 2.91 -0.29
CA ILE A 320 -4.13 4.24 -0.79
C ILE A 320 -2.94 4.89 -1.52
N TYR A 321 -1.72 4.54 -1.16
CA TYR A 321 -0.51 5.04 -1.84
C TYR A 321 -0.37 4.56 -3.30
N HIS A 322 -1.16 3.57 -3.72
CA HIS A 322 -1.26 3.18 -5.12
C HIS A 322 -2.27 4.04 -5.93
N THR A 323 -2.94 4.96 -5.27
CA THR A 323 -3.92 5.88 -5.86
C THR A 323 -3.78 7.27 -5.25
N PRO A 324 -2.61 7.93 -5.40
CA PRO A 324 -2.34 9.23 -4.78
C PRO A 324 -3.37 10.29 -5.18
N GLU A 325 -3.91 10.21 -6.38
CA GLU A 325 -4.97 11.09 -6.89
C GLU A 325 -6.26 11.03 -6.02
N VAL A 326 -6.51 9.92 -5.34
CA VAL A 326 -7.64 9.81 -4.40
C VAL A 326 -7.35 10.62 -3.13
N MET A 327 -6.12 10.56 -2.62
CA MET A 327 -5.72 11.36 -1.45
C MET A 327 -5.79 12.86 -1.77
N GLU A 328 -5.25 13.26 -2.91
CA GLU A 328 -5.31 14.65 -3.38
C GLU A 328 -6.76 15.14 -3.51
N LYS A 329 -7.63 14.29 -4.05
CA LYS A 329 -9.04 14.61 -4.23
C LYS A 329 -9.79 14.73 -2.89
N LEU A 330 -9.48 13.86 -1.93
CA LEU A 330 -10.03 13.97 -0.57
C LEU A 330 -9.57 15.27 0.09
N ASP A 331 -8.28 15.63 -0.04
CA ASP A 331 -7.72 16.88 0.49
C ASP A 331 -8.37 18.11 -0.18
N GLU A 332 -8.58 18.11 -1.51
CA GLU A 332 -9.32 19.19 -2.22
C GLU A 332 -10.74 19.39 -1.68
N PHE A 333 -11.40 18.32 -1.25
CA PHE A 333 -12.73 18.38 -0.65
C PHE A 333 -12.71 18.67 0.86
N GLY A 334 -11.52 18.89 1.44
CA GLY A 334 -11.34 19.14 2.85
C GLY A 334 -11.63 17.93 3.73
N ILE A 335 -11.48 16.71 3.18
CA ILE A 335 -11.61 15.45 3.89
C ILE A 335 -10.19 14.94 4.20
N PRO A 336 -9.68 15.16 5.43
CA PRO A 336 -8.34 14.70 5.77
C PRO A 336 -8.27 13.17 5.79
N THR A 337 -7.11 12.63 5.41
CA THR A 337 -6.88 11.18 5.34
C THR A 337 -5.86 10.77 6.39
N LEU A 338 -6.23 9.82 7.25
CA LEU A 338 -5.33 9.07 8.13
C LEU A 338 -4.98 7.74 7.45
N VAL A 339 -3.71 7.45 7.27
CA VAL A 339 -3.26 6.11 6.89
C VAL A 339 -2.89 5.34 8.15
N GLU A 340 -3.56 4.22 8.40
CA GLU A 340 -3.28 3.35 9.54
C GLU A 340 -2.21 2.32 9.20
N TYR A 341 -1.37 1.99 10.16
CA TYR A 341 -0.22 1.11 9.97
C TYR A 341 -0.22 -0.11 10.91
N SER A 342 -1.37 -0.52 11.41
CA SER A 342 -1.48 -1.70 12.27
C SER A 342 -0.93 -2.97 11.60
N SER A 343 -1.07 -3.05 10.28
CA SER A 343 -0.56 -4.17 9.48
C SER A 343 0.97 -4.21 9.34
N TYR A 344 1.67 -3.13 9.70
CA TYR A 344 3.13 -3.03 9.67
C TYR A 344 3.78 -3.37 11.01
N GLU A 345 2.99 -3.62 12.05
CA GLU A 345 3.53 -4.11 13.32
C GLU A 345 4.06 -5.54 13.16
N GLU A 346 5.30 -5.77 13.54
CA GLU A 346 5.95 -7.08 13.45
C GLU A 346 5.37 -8.05 14.49
N HIS A 347 5.10 -7.55 15.71
CA HIS A 347 4.53 -8.37 16.77
C HIS A 347 3.01 -8.47 16.61
N PRO A 348 2.41 -9.69 16.66
CA PRO A 348 0.95 -9.84 16.53
C PRO A 348 0.13 -9.01 17.53
N LEU A 349 0.60 -8.89 18.79
CA LEU A 349 -0.05 -8.03 19.77
C LEU A 349 0.20 -6.54 19.53
N GLY A 350 1.24 -6.14 18.80
CA GLY A 350 1.41 -4.75 18.35
C GLY A 350 0.26 -4.32 17.45
N ARG A 351 -0.19 -5.21 16.55
CA ARG A 351 -1.37 -4.98 15.70
C ARG A 351 -2.63 -4.76 16.52
N VAL A 352 -2.83 -5.57 17.57
CA VAL A 352 -3.99 -5.43 18.48
C VAL A 352 -3.89 -4.15 19.31
N GLU A 353 -2.68 -3.74 19.70
CA GLU A 353 -2.45 -2.56 20.54
C GLU A 353 -2.94 -1.26 19.88
N TRP A 354 -3.11 -1.25 18.54
CA TRP A 354 -3.76 -0.15 17.83
C TRP A 354 -5.19 0.14 18.29
N VAL A 355 -5.86 -0.80 18.98
CA VAL A 355 -7.14 -0.51 19.64
C VAL A 355 -7.01 0.64 20.64
N ARG A 356 -5.83 0.83 21.26
CA ARG A 356 -5.55 1.92 22.19
C ARG A 356 -5.42 3.27 21.47
N PHE A 357 -4.85 3.27 20.24
CA PHE A 357 -4.85 4.45 19.37
C PHE A 357 -6.28 4.88 19.03
N PHE A 358 -7.11 3.94 18.59
CA PHE A 358 -8.52 4.25 18.29
C PHE A 358 -9.34 4.50 19.56
N GLY A 359 -8.98 3.89 20.68
CA GLY A 359 -9.54 4.25 22.01
C GLY A 359 -9.31 5.72 22.36
N ALA A 360 -8.09 6.21 22.16
CA ALA A 360 -7.77 7.63 22.38
C ALA A 360 -8.48 8.56 21.40
N LEU A 361 -8.61 8.14 20.12
CA LEU A 361 -9.37 8.87 19.10
C LEU A 361 -10.85 9.05 19.48
N LEU A 362 -11.43 8.06 20.16
CA LEU A 362 -12.88 7.92 20.40
C LEU A 362 -13.29 8.18 21.86
N ASP A 363 -12.37 8.59 22.73
CA ASP A 363 -12.58 8.76 24.18
C ASP A 363 -13.04 7.45 24.85
N GLN A 364 -12.39 6.32 24.51
CA GLN A 364 -12.66 4.96 24.97
C GLN A 364 -11.41 4.25 25.50
N GLU A 365 -10.46 4.99 26.09
CA GLU A 365 -9.14 4.47 26.51
C GLU A 365 -9.27 3.32 27.51
N GLU A 366 -10.13 3.45 28.54
CA GLU A 366 -10.31 2.39 29.55
C GLU A 366 -10.76 1.06 28.92
N LYS A 367 -11.70 1.15 27.97
CA LYS A 367 -12.19 -0.03 27.26
C LYS A 367 -11.14 -0.63 26.34
N ALA A 368 -10.39 0.23 25.64
CA ALA A 368 -9.29 -0.19 24.78
C ALA A 368 -8.20 -0.94 25.57
N ASP A 369 -7.83 -0.44 26.73
CA ASP A 369 -6.89 -1.09 27.64
C ASP A 369 -7.40 -2.47 28.10
N GLN A 370 -8.67 -2.58 28.49
CA GLN A 370 -9.27 -3.85 28.90
C GLN A 370 -9.27 -4.87 27.75
N LEU A 371 -9.58 -4.44 26.52
CA LEU A 371 -9.58 -5.30 25.35
C LEU A 371 -8.16 -5.78 25.01
N PHE A 372 -7.19 -4.89 25.07
CA PHE A 372 -5.78 -5.21 24.81
C PHE A 372 -5.21 -6.17 25.88
N GLU A 373 -5.44 -5.89 27.17
CA GLU A 373 -4.98 -6.78 28.27
C GLU A 373 -5.55 -8.19 28.14
N LYS A 374 -6.79 -8.34 27.72
CA LYS A 374 -7.41 -9.65 27.45
C LYS A 374 -6.62 -10.46 26.41
N GLN A 375 -6.11 -9.82 25.35
CA GLN A 375 -5.29 -10.49 24.32
C GLN A 375 -3.88 -10.84 24.85
N LYS A 376 -3.30 -9.95 25.68
CA LYS A 376 -2.05 -10.25 26.38
C LYS A 376 -2.18 -11.44 27.33
N GLU A 377 -3.30 -11.57 28.03
CA GLU A 377 -3.55 -12.73 28.90
C GLU A 377 -3.67 -14.02 28.09
N ALA A 378 -4.24 -14.00 26.90
CA ALA A 378 -4.26 -15.15 25.99
C ALA A 378 -2.85 -15.60 25.63
N LEU A 379 -1.99 -14.66 25.22
CA LEU A 379 -0.58 -14.97 24.92
C LEU A 379 0.14 -15.54 26.16
N LYS A 380 -0.01 -14.91 27.35
CA LYS A 380 0.64 -15.38 28.57
C LYS A 380 0.27 -16.81 28.94
N ARG A 381 -0.97 -17.26 28.67
CA ARG A 381 -1.35 -18.67 28.89
C ARG A 381 -0.54 -19.62 28.04
N VAL A 382 -0.33 -19.27 26.77
CA VAL A 382 0.46 -20.08 25.84
C VAL A 382 1.95 -20.05 26.20
N GLU A 383 2.51 -18.90 26.56
CA GLU A 383 3.92 -18.76 26.97
C GLU A 383 4.27 -19.57 28.24
N ALA A 384 3.27 -19.88 29.05
CA ALA A 384 3.47 -20.71 30.24
C ALA A 384 3.64 -22.23 29.93
N GLU A 385 3.31 -22.62 28.69
CA GLU A 385 3.38 -24.03 28.25
C GLU A 385 4.72 -24.33 27.56
N GLU A 386 5.09 -25.61 27.50
CA GLU A 386 6.32 -26.05 26.82
C GLU A 386 6.15 -25.99 25.30
N SER A 387 7.16 -25.43 24.61
CA SER A 387 7.20 -25.45 23.15
C SER A 387 7.24 -26.86 22.60
N THR A 388 6.37 -27.17 21.65
CA THR A 388 6.32 -28.50 21.01
C THR A 388 7.44 -28.67 19.98
N GLY A 389 7.98 -27.58 19.43
CA GLY A 389 8.95 -27.58 18.33
C GLY A 389 8.45 -28.22 17.04
N LYS A 390 7.14 -28.49 16.92
CA LYS A 390 6.53 -29.06 15.70
C LYS A 390 6.51 -28.03 14.59
N THR A 391 6.64 -28.52 13.36
CA THR A 391 6.79 -27.68 12.18
C THR A 391 5.44 -27.43 11.49
N VAL A 392 5.24 -26.19 11.03
CA VAL A 392 4.00 -25.72 10.39
C VAL A 392 4.32 -25.05 9.05
N ALA A 393 3.62 -25.45 7.99
CA ALA A 393 3.55 -24.73 6.73
C ALA A 393 2.21 -24.00 6.61
N PHE A 394 2.23 -22.68 6.42
CA PHE A 394 1.04 -21.85 6.19
C PHE A 394 1.04 -21.35 4.75
N PHE A 395 0.00 -21.69 3.97
CA PHE A 395 0.01 -21.43 2.53
C PHE A 395 -1.39 -21.34 1.92
N TYR A 396 -1.46 -20.85 0.67
CA TYR A 396 -2.57 -21.14 -0.23
C TYR A 396 -2.08 -21.33 -1.68
N ILE A 397 -2.88 -21.96 -2.53
CA ILE A 397 -2.56 -22.21 -3.94
C ILE A 397 -3.28 -21.19 -4.79
N THR A 398 -2.50 -20.40 -5.52
CA THR A 398 -3.01 -19.34 -6.41
C THR A 398 -3.68 -19.92 -7.66
N SER A 399 -4.47 -19.12 -8.37
CA SER A 399 -5.18 -19.55 -9.58
C SER A 399 -4.24 -19.98 -10.73
N ASN A 400 -3.01 -19.49 -10.74
CA ASN A 400 -1.97 -19.88 -11.71
C ASN A 400 -1.06 -21.03 -11.23
N GLY A 401 -1.41 -21.66 -10.10
CA GLY A 401 -0.75 -22.88 -9.61
C GLY A 401 0.51 -22.64 -8.77
N LEU A 402 0.87 -21.39 -8.46
CA LEU A 402 1.93 -21.08 -7.51
C LEU A 402 1.44 -21.31 -6.07
N VAL A 403 2.36 -21.56 -5.17
CA VAL A 403 2.07 -21.67 -3.74
C VAL A 403 2.51 -20.39 -3.06
N GLN A 404 1.55 -19.62 -2.56
CA GLN A 404 1.86 -18.44 -1.78
C GLN A 404 2.01 -18.82 -0.30
N VAL A 405 3.17 -18.46 0.24
CA VAL A 405 3.53 -18.67 1.65
C VAL A 405 3.82 -17.33 2.31
N ARG A 406 3.88 -17.30 3.65
CA ARG A 406 4.26 -16.10 4.38
C ARG A 406 5.77 -15.88 4.34
N GLN A 407 6.18 -14.63 4.22
CA GLN A 407 7.57 -14.25 4.44
C GLN A 407 7.94 -14.48 5.92
N SER A 408 9.20 -14.81 6.21
CA SER A 408 9.64 -15.16 7.56
C SER A 408 9.40 -14.05 8.61
N THR A 409 9.41 -12.80 8.19
CA THR A 409 9.15 -11.61 9.03
C THR A 409 7.68 -11.27 9.21
N ASP A 410 6.76 -11.99 8.54
CA ASP A 410 5.31 -11.75 8.68
C ASP A 410 4.79 -12.18 10.06
N TYR A 411 3.71 -11.57 10.50
CA TYR A 411 3.12 -11.82 11.82
C TYR A 411 2.57 -13.25 12.00
N ILE A 412 2.19 -13.98 10.93
CA ILE A 412 1.72 -15.37 11.02
C ILE A 412 2.85 -16.33 11.44
N PRO A 413 4.05 -16.34 10.81
CA PRO A 413 5.21 -17.06 11.34
C PRO A 413 5.49 -16.72 12.81
N LYS A 414 5.37 -15.45 13.19
CA LYS A 414 5.55 -15.03 14.60
C LYS A 414 4.49 -15.61 15.52
N MET A 415 3.23 -15.68 15.09
CA MET A 415 2.17 -16.37 15.85
C MET A 415 2.45 -17.85 16.04
N ILE A 416 2.93 -18.55 15.01
CA ILE A 416 3.31 -19.96 15.08
C ILE A 416 4.45 -20.16 16.08
N GLU A 417 5.46 -19.29 16.07
CA GLU A 417 6.58 -19.30 17.01
C GLU A 417 6.10 -19.10 18.46
N LEU A 418 5.29 -18.04 18.70
CA LEU A 418 4.69 -17.73 20.00
C LEU A 418 3.79 -18.87 20.51
N ALA A 419 3.16 -19.62 19.61
CA ALA A 419 2.37 -20.81 19.93
C ALA A 419 3.23 -22.04 20.29
N GLY A 420 4.56 -21.95 20.23
CA GLY A 420 5.49 -23.05 20.51
C GLY A 420 5.74 -23.98 19.33
N GLY A 421 5.43 -23.57 18.11
CA GLY A 421 5.75 -24.26 16.86
C GLY A 421 6.98 -23.66 16.16
N LYS A 422 7.25 -24.17 14.95
CA LYS A 422 8.27 -23.66 14.03
C LYS A 422 7.68 -23.50 12.64
N TYR A 423 7.85 -22.34 12.06
CA TYR A 423 7.49 -22.12 10.67
C TYR A 423 8.54 -22.77 9.75
N VAL A 424 8.10 -23.54 8.72
CA VAL A 424 9.06 -24.29 7.87
C VAL A 424 9.94 -23.40 6.99
N PHE A 425 9.50 -22.17 6.68
CA PHE A 425 10.22 -21.21 5.85
C PHE A 425 10.85 -20.09 6.69
N GLU A 426 11.64 -20.44 7.72
CA GLU A 426 12.22 -19.52 8.71
C GLU A 426 13.10 -18.41 8.11
N ASN A 427 13.67 -18.63 6.91
CA ASN A 427 14.59 -17.69 6.26
C ASN A 427 14.11 -17.27 4.86
N LEU A 428 12.82 -17.41 4.59
CA LEU A 428 12.28 -17.09 3.27
C LEU A 428 11.88 -15.62 3.17
N GLY A 429 12.27 -15.01 2.07
CA GLY A 429 11.99 -13.63 1.74
C GLY A 429 13.16 -12.70 2.06
N ASP A 430 12.94 -11.44 1.81
CA ASP A 430 13.89 -10.37 2.11
C ASP A 430 13.49 -9.71 3.44
N PRO A 431 14.32 -9.75 4.48
CA PRO A 431 13.99 -9.16 5.79
C PRO A 431 13.77 -7.63 5.72
N ASP A 432 14.36 -6.97 4.73
CA ASP A 432 14.18 -5.52 4.53
C ASP A 432 12.92 -5.21 3.69
N SER A 433 12.29 -6.24 3.13
CA SER A 433 11.07 -6.10 2.34
C SER A 433 9.84 -5.99 3.25
N ARG A 434 8.97 -5.01 2.96
CA ARG A 434 7.66 -4.88 3.62
C ARG A 434 6.59 -5.84 3.07
N ARG A 435 6.96 -6.78 2.20
CA ARG A 435 6.03 -7.80 1.67
C ARG A 435 5.71 -8.83 2.75
N SER A 436 4.45 -9.22 2.84
CA SER A 436 4.01 -10.25 3.78
C SER A 436 4.08 -11.68 3.21
N THR A 437 4.26 -11.83 1.89
CA THR A 437 4.14 -13.11 1.20
C THR A 437 5.21 -13.31 0.13
N VAL A 438 5.48 -14.59 -0.16
CA VAL A 438 6.37 -15.04 -1.24
C VAL A 438 5.62 -16.10 -2.06
N ASN A 439 5.73 -16.03 -3.39
CA ASN A 439 5.21 -17.05 -4.29
C ASN A 439 6.31 -18.07 -4.62
N LEU A 440 6.06 -19.34 -4.33
CA LEU A 440 6.95 -20.45 -4.62
C LEU A 440 6.43 -21.27 -5.80
N GLN A 441 7.35 -21.86 -6.55
CA GLN A 441 6.99 -22.98 -7.43
C GLN A 441 6.58 -24.17 -6.59
N LEU A 442 5.75 -25.04 -7.14
CA LEU A 442 5.23 -26.19 -6.41
C LEU A 442 6.35 -27.13 -5.92
N GLU A 443 7.41 -27.26 -6.69
CA GLU A 443 8.59 -28.06 -6.36
C GLU A 443 9.34 -27.49 -5.14
N ASP A 444 9.54 -26.16 -5.10
CA ASP A 444 10.20 -25.50 -3.97
C ASP A 444 9.38 -25.62 -2.68
N PHE A 445 8.05 -25.49 -2.81
CA PHE A 445 7.14 -25.73 -1.69
C PHE A 445 7.19 -27.19 -1.21
N TYR A 446 7.22 -28.14 -2.15
CA TYR A 446 7.35 -29.55 -1.82
C TYR A 446 8.63 -29.80 -1.02
N ASP A 447 9.77 -29.36 -1.51
CA ASP A 447 11.07 -29.56 -0.87
C ASP A 447 11.11 -28.93 0.54
N GLY A 448 10.50 -27.77 0.73
CA GLY A 448 10.49 -27.06 2.02
C GLY A 448 9.45 -27.57 3.03
N ALA A 449 8.32 -28.15 2.58
CA ALA A 449 7.16 -28.39 3.44
C ALA A 449 6.68 -29.85 3.49
N GLN A 450 7.22 -30.79 2.67
CA GLN A 450 6.75 -32.19 2.63
C GLN A 450 6.85 -32.91 3.98
N ASP A 451 7.84 -32.55 4.80
CA ASP A 451 8.10 -33.15 6.12
C ASP A 451 7.48 -32.32 7.27
N ALA A 452 6.73 -31.27 6.98
CA ALA A 452 6.04 -30.50 8.00
C ALA A 452 5.07 -31.34 8.82
N ASP A 453 5.02 -31.09 10.13
CA ASP A 453 4.08 -31.79 11.04
C ASP A 453 2.64 -31.36 10.75
N PHE A 454 2.43 -30.11 10.40
CA PHE A 454 1.13 -29.51 10.11
C PHE A 454 1.15 -28.71 8.82
N LEU A 455 0.06 -28.79 8.08
CA LEU A 455 -0.27 -27.89 6.99
C LEU A 455 -1.47 -27.03 7.41
N VAL A 456 -1.37 -25.72 7.23
CA VAL A 456 -2.47 -24.77 7.45
C VAL A 456 -2.78 -24.05 6.14
N TYR A 457 -3.93 -24.35 5.57
CA TYR A 457 -4.39 -23.74 4.33
C TYR A 457 -5.15 -22.44 4.61
N ASN A 458 -4.79 -21.36 3.90
CA ASN A 458 -5.39 -20.06 4.07
C ASN A 458 -6.69 -19.92 3.28
N THR A 459 -7.82 -20.30 3.84
CA THR A 459 -9.14 -20.21 3.20
C THR A 459 -9.70 -18.79 3.17
N THR A 460 -9.14 -17.85 3.91
CA THR A 460 -9.50 -16.42 3.83
C THR A 460 -9.32 -15.88 2.41
N ILE A 461 -8.29 -16.36 1.70
CA ILE A 461 -8.01 -15.99 0.32
C ILE A 461 -8.74 -16.91 -0.66
N ASP A 462 -8.74 -18.23 -0.37
CA ASP A 462 -9.33 -19.24 -1.25
C ASP A 462 -10.47 -19.99 -0.55
N ARG A 463 -11.65 -19.44 -0.63
CA ARG A 463 -12.90 -19.96 -0.03
C ARG A 463 -13.42 -21.26 -0.66
N GLN A 464 -12.77 -21.78 -1.71
CA GLN A 464 -13.24 -22.97 -2.43
C GLN A 464 -12.82 -24.29 -1.76
N VAL A 465 -11.84 -24.25 -0.86
CA VAL A 465 -11.34 -25.42 -0.16
C VAL A 465 -12.06 -25.56 1.18
N GLN A 466 -12.95 -26.55 1.27
CA GLN A 466 -13.70 -26.87 2.48
C GLN A 466 -13.42 -28.27 3.01
N THR A 467 -12.83 -29.13 2.19
CA THR A 467 -12.47 -30.50 2.54
C THR A 467 -11.05 -30.81 2.09
N LEU A 468 -10.45 -31.86 2.69
CA LEU A 468 -9.15 -32.35 2.24
C LEU A 468 -9.20 -32.82 0.77
N GLU A 469 -10.33 -33.38 0.33
CA GLU A 469 -10.52 -33.75 -1.08
C GLU A 469 -10.46 -32.55 -2.02
N ASP A 470 -11.03 -31.41 -1.64
CA ASP A 470 -10.97 -30.18 -2.44
C ASP A 470 -9.52 -29.67 -2.55
N LEU A 471 -8.78 -29.70 -1.46
CA LEU A 471 -7.36 -29.32 -1.46
C LEU A 471 -6.53 -30.27 -2.36
N LEU A 472 -6.75 -31.59 -2.26
CA LEU A 472 -6.06 -32.57 -3.09
C LEU A 472 -6.47 -32.52 -4.57
N LYS A 473 -7.68 -32.05 -4.90
CA LYS A 473 -8.09 -31.75 -6.29
C LYS A 473 -7.29 -30.56 -6.85
N LYS A 474 -7.03 -29.56 -6.03
CA LYS A 474 -6.18 -28.42 -6.43
C LYS A 474 -4.72 -28.83 -6.63
N CYS A 475 -4.18 -29.63 -5.73
CA CYS A 475 -2.80 -30.09 -5.78
C CYS A 475 -2.68 -31.53 -5.29
N SER A 476 -2.66 -32.48 -6.22
CA SER A 476 -2.56 -33.91 -5.92
C SER A 476 -1.22 -34.32 -5.31
N LEU A 477 -0.18 -33.49 -5.44
CA LEU A 477 1.16 -33.73 -4.87
C LEU A 477 1.12 -33.72 -3.33
N LEU A 478 0.20 -32.95 -2.73
CA LEU A 478 0.04 -32.83 -1.28
C LEU A 478 -0.27 -34.18 -0.59
N LYS A 479 -0.82 -35.18 -1.31
CA LYS A 479 -1.07 -36.53 -0.78
C LYS A 479 0.18 -37.20 -0.21
N ASP A 480 1.38 -36.79 -0.70
CA ASP A 480 2.64 -37.38 -0.29
C ASP A 480 3.27 -36.70 0.93
N PHE A 481 2.70 -35.58 1.38
CA PHE A 481 3.14 -34.83 2.54
C PHE A 481 2.88 -35.58 3.84
N LYS A 482 3.79 -35.44 4.80
CA LYS A 482 3.70 -36.04 6.14
C LYS A 482 2.42 -35.62 6.86
N ALA A 483 2.08 -34.33 6.82
CA ALA A 483 0.89 -33.84 7.51
C ALA A 483 -0.41 -34.43 6.93
N VAL A 484 -0.51 -34.59 5.59
CA VAL A 484 -1.67 -35.24 4.96
C VAL A 484 -1.80 -36.70 5.39
N LYS A 485 -0.69 -37.45 5.37
CA LYS A 485 -0.66 -38.86 5.82
C LYS A 485 -1.04 -39.05 7.30
N ASN A 486 -0.78 -38.02 8.12
CA ASN A 486 -1.04 -38.02 9.54
C ASN A 486 -2.36 -37.31 9.93
N HIS A 487 -3.19 -36.91 8.96
CA HIS A 487 -4.43 -36.15 9.16
C HIS A 487 -4.22 -34.86 9.96
N GLN A 488 -3.10 -34.14 9.68
CA GLN A 488 -2.75 -32.85 10.29
C GLN A 488 -2.80 -31.72 9.26
N VAL A 489 -3.91 -31.66 8.53
CA VAL A 489 -4.20 -30.58 7.60
C VAL A 489 -5.32 -29.71 8.18
N TRP A 490 -5.04 -28.44 8.30
CA TRP A 490 -5.91 -27.45 8.92
C TRP A 490 -6.22 -26.33 7.95
N CYS A 491 -7.28 -25.58 8.23
CA CYS A 491 -7.64 -24.36 7.52
C CYS A 491 -7.89 -23.22 8.48
N THR A 492 -7.73 -22.01 7.98
CA THR A 492 -8.22 -20.81 8.66
C THR A 492 -9.71 -20.62 8.42
N THR A 493 -10.41 -19.93 9.34
CA THR A 493 -11.76 -19.43 9.06
C THR A 493 -11.69 -18.28 8.03
N GLU A 494 -12.78 -18.03 7.29
CA GLU A 494 -12.85 -17.00 6.27
C GLU A 494 -12.75 -15.56 6.83
N ASP A 495 -13.10 -15.38 8.10
CA ASP A 495 -13.14 -14.11 8.80
C ASP A 495 -11.83 -13.69 9.48
N MET A 496 -10.81 -14.57 9.50
CA MET A 496 -9.58 -14.39 10.26
C MET A 496 -8.94 -13.00 10.06
N TYR A 497 -8.89 -12.47 8.83
CA TYR A 497 -8.25 -11.17 8.57
C TYR A 497 -9.08 -9.95 8.99
N GLN A 498 -10.38 -10.12 9.18
CA GLN A 498 -11.22 -9.04 9.70
C GLN A 498 -11.32 -9.05 11.23
N GLN A 499 -10.95 -10.16 11.88
CA GLN A 499 -10.95 -10.32 13.34
C GLN A 499 -9.61 -9.84 13.95
N SER A 500 -9.24 -8.60 13.67
CA SER A 500 -7.93 -8.04 14.05
C SER A 500 -7.67 -8.03 15.56
N MET A 501 -8.73 -7.97 16.35
CA MET A 501 -8.67 -8.00 17.81
C MET A 501 -8.45 -9.40 18.39
N SER A 502 -8.24 -10.42 17.57
CA SER A 502 -8.21 -11.82 18.01
C SER A 502 -6.83 -12.47 17.91
N ALA A 503 -5.74 -11.70 17.77
CA ALA A 503 -4.40 -12.25 17.57
C ALA A 503 -3.95 -13.18 18.72
N GLY A 504 -4.22 -12.82 19.97
CA GLY A 504 -3.92 -13.67 21.13
C GLY A 504 -4.69 -14.99 21.09
N ASN A 505 -5.96 -14.95 20.69
CA ASN A 505 -6.78 -16.17 20.56
C ASN A 505 -6.31 -17.05 19.38
N LEU A 506 -5.86 -16.45 18.27
CA LEU A 506 -5.30 -17.23 17.16
C LEU A 506 -3.99 -17.91 17.55
N ILE A 507 -3.15 -17.27 18.38
CA ILE A 507 -1.96 -17.90 18.95
C ILE A 507 -2.37 -19.10 19.84
N GLU A 508 -3.42 -18.97 20.66
CA GLU A 508 -3.98 -20.08 21.42
C GLU A 508 -4.45 -21.23 20.50
N ASP A 509 -5.13 -20.92 19.39
CA ASP A 509 -5.58 -21.92 18.42
C ASP A 509 -4.40 -22.66 17.77
N PHE A 510 -3.34 -21.95 17.38
CA PHE A 510 -2.11 -22.59 16.91
C PHE A 510 -1.50 -23.49 17.99
N HIS A 511 -1.46 -23.04 19.24
CA HIS A 511 -0.95 -23.87 20.35
C HIS A 511 -1.77 -25.14 20.54
N ARG A 512 -3.09 -25.05 20.54
CA ARG A 512 -4.01 -26.18 20.64
C ARG A 512 -3.83 -27.16 19.48
N MET A 513 -3.74 -26.65 18.25
CA MET A 513 -3.41 -27.46 17.08
C MET A 513 -2.09 -28.24 17.28
N LEU A 514 -1.05 -27.56 17.76
CA LEU A 514 0.28 -28.15 17.99
C LEU A 514 0.29 -29.19 19.11
N THR A 515 -0.49 -28.99 20.16
CA THR A 515 -0.57 -29.94 21.31
C THR A 515 -1.55 -31.07 21.07
N GLY A 516 -2.50 -30.92 20.15
CA GLY A 516 -3.56 -31.89 19.87
C GLY A 516 -4.80 -31.68 20.76
N ASP A 517 -4.95 -30.51 21.36
CA ASP A 517 -6.14 -30.06 22.10
C ASP A 517 -6.96 -29.15 21.18
N ASP A 518 -7.59 -29.75 20.18
CA ASP A 518 -8.26 -29.07 19.08
C ASP A 518 -9.80 -28.97 19.21
N GLU A 519 -10.35 -29.41 20.35
CA GLU A 519 -11.80 -29.44 20.57
C GLU A 519 -12.46 -28.04 20.65
N GLU A 520 -11.68 -26.98 20.90
CA GLU A 520 -12.19 -25.62 21.12
C GLU A 520 -11.52 -24.52 20.26
N THR A 521 -10.91 -24.90 19.12
CA THR A 521 -10.34 -23.88 18.20
C THR A 521 -11.45 -23.04 17.56
N ARG A 522 -11.17 -21.75 17.37
CA ARG A 522 -12.15 -20.77 16.85
C ARG A 522 -11.80 -20.31 15.43
N TYR A 523 -10.53 -20.08 15.16
CA TYR A 523 -10.04 -19.55 13.89
C TYR A 523 -9.33 -20.57 13.01
N LEU A 524 -9.06 -21.73 13.57
CA LEU A 524 -8.48 -22.88 12.85
C LEU A 524 -9.41 -24.08 12.97
N TYR A 525 -9.56 -24.83 11.90
CA TYR A 525 -10.30 -26.08 11.90
C TYR A 525 -9.57 -27.12 11.05
N ARG A 526 -9.71 -28.40 11.44
CA ARG A 526 -9.09 -29.53 10.73
C ARG A 526 -9.89 -29.82 9.45
N LEU A 527 -9.18 -30.05 8.33
CA LEU A 527 -9.79 -30.55 7.10
C LEU A 527 -9.97 -32.06 7.18
N GLU A 528 -11.20 -32.50 6.93
CA GLU A 528 -11.56 -33.92 6.86
C GLU A 528 -11.75 -34.41 5.42
#